data_5fc122efebbda883d7df7c7172cad9d3
#
_entry.id   5fc122efebbda883d7df7c7172cad9d3
#
_cell.length_a   1.000
_cell.length_b   1.000
_cell.length_c   1.000
_cell.angle_alpha   90.00
_cell.angle_beta   90.00
_cell.angle_gamma   90.00
#
_symmetry.space_group_name_H-M   'P 1'
#
loop_
_entity.id
_entity.type
_entity.pdbx_description
1 polymer ?
#
loop_
_entity_poly.entity_id
_entity_poly.type
_entity_poly.pdbx_seq_one_letter_code
_entity_poly.pdbx_strand_id
1 'polypeptide(L)'
;MHHKNIKRIVRKQLKMHLPNWKRLPKKTKKELARKVLAEVVAEYDFKQEIKAPTEELLAIETQLPAKGIFKLDEMARLIDMVNNSKIIKFNNYKRSSIYIDDEELQFVDKLIDDEIINRLLAYDGYSPAMRDIFPANLLRAELLKAIKYPEISYRKFCTKEYLGLDRKQNRVFIGLPLHKKTMIDHTQLCKFRSSLSFVQQINLLVYFLHHFKQSGLLGDCHLHGIDSTELANDCKVPLAIRDIKGKKIRIYNDIDCDCGARRNKRDKSPYVVGYRAHTLTAIDAKTGHSFPVVSLLAPANHHDSHFLPFLVKLAQAMGIDIKLVTADEAYHDKDGTLFKETGVIVTTPPSTKVSLPANVDGDSGAVFCNDSCSVAMLRVGFENQTHEYKCGAEPGECQHSSTCPQCRYIPVDGGLFQQIPYETEQIKQAHDIRKNSERPFNLLKNQTGMETVRVRSQHATMARCTLSNIAVLLIKMAGTRRKEVVQRQAELFAKAA
;
A
#
# COMPACT_ATOMS: atom_id res chain seq x y z
N MET A 1 -12.37 -18.57 2.79
CA MET A 1 -13.60 -18.84 1.97
C MET A 1 -14.24 -17.55 1.48
N HIS A 2 -14.53 -17.38 0.20
CA HIS A 2 -15.11 -16.15 -0.33
C HIS A 2 -16.48 -15.85 0.30
N HIS A 3 -16.70 -14.61 0.77
CA HIS A 3 -17.96 -14.06 1.32
C HIS A 3 -19.20 -14.42 0.47
N LYS A 4 -19.05 -14.61 -0.84
CA LYS A 4 -20.09 -15.12 -1.74
C LYS A 4 -20.51 -16.55 -1.42
N ASN A 5 -19.57 -17.42 -1.02
CA ASN A 5 -19.86 -18.81 -0.69
C ASN A 5 -20.61 -18.91 0.62
N ILE A 6 -20.23 -18.15 1.64
CA ILE A 6 -20.97 -18.12 2.93
C ILE A 6 -22.39 -17.62 2.72
N LYS A 7 -22.60 -16.52 1.98
CA LYS A 7 -23.96 -16.04 1.65
C LYS A 7 -24.75 -17.07 0.85
N ARG A 8 -24.11 -17.84 -0.05
CA ARG A 8 -24.77 -18.90 -0.81
C ARG A 8 -25.17 -20.07 0.10
N ILE A 9 -24.29 -20.48 1.01
CA ILE A 9 -24.56 -21.54 2.00
C ILE A 9 -25.70 -21.11 2.93
N VAL A 10 -25.64 -19.93 3.51
CA VAL A 10 -26.70 -19.36 4.36
C VAL A 10 -28.04 -19.31 3.62
N ARG A 11 -28.05 -18.84 2.37
CA ARG A 11 -29.29 -18.82 1.56
C ARG A 11 -29.80 -20.24 1.24
N LYS A 12 -28.90 -21.20 1.04
CA LYS A 12 -29.28 -22.62 0.77
C LYS A 12 -29.88 -23.23 2.04
N GLN A 13 -29.27 -23.07 3.20
CA GLN A 13 -29.78 -23.54 4.48
C GLN A 13 -31.13 -22.89 4.84
N LEU A 14 -31.27 -21.58 4.70
CA LEU A 14 -32.52 -20.87 4.95
C LEU A 14 -33.66 -21.37 4.05
N LYS A 15 -33.39 -21.70 2.79
CA LYS A 15 -34.38 -22.26 1.88
C LYS A 15 -34.74 -23.72 2.21
N MET A 16 -33.80 -24.51 2.70
CA MET A 16 -34.02 -25.92 3.07
C MET A 16 -34.82 -26.05 4.36
N HIS A 17 -34.53 -25.21 5.35
CA HIS A 17 -35.14 -25.28 6.68
C HIS A 17 -36.40 -24.41 6.85
N LEU A 18 -36.68 -23.49 5.92
CA LEU A 18 -37.82 -22.59 5.96
C LEU A 18 -38.58 -22.53 4.63
N PRO A 19 -39.51 -23.47 4.37
CA PRO A 19 -40.29 -23.51 3.12
C PRO A 19 -41.00 -22.19 2.81
N ASN A 20 -41.41 -21.45 3.84
CA ASN A 20 -42.13 -20.18 3.76
C ASN A 20 -41.19 -18.94 3.72
N TRP A 21 -39.88 -19.10 3.54
CA TRP A 21 -38.92 -18.00 3.55
C TRP A 21 -39.36 -16.80 2.72
N LYS A 22 -39.94 -17.01 1.53
CA LYS A 22 -40.36 -15.92 0.66
C LYS A 22 -41.47 -15.04 1.29
N ARG A 23 -42.30 -15.61 2.16
CA ARG A 23 -43.45 -14.95 2.78
C ARG A 23 -43.14 -14.24 4.12
N LEU A 24 -41.96 -14.45 4.70
CA LEU A 24 -41.56 -13.85 5.96
C LEU A 24 -41.35 -12.34 5.86
N PRO A 25 -41.66 -11.56 6.91
CA PRO A 25 -41.35 -10.13 6.98
C PRO A 25 -39.82 -9.86 6.85
N LYS A 26 -39.47 -8.69 6.32
CA LYS A 26 -38.08 -8.32 6.07
C LYS A 26 -37.22 -8.31 7.36
N LYS A 27 -37.81 -7.93 8.51
CA LYS A 27 -37.16 -7.94 9.83
C LYS A 27 -36.83 -9.37 10.27
N THR A 28 -37.79 -10.27 10.21
CA THR A 28 -37.64 -11.69 10.56
C THR A 28 -36.63 -12.40 9.65
N LYS A 29 -36.67 -12.12 8.35
CA LYS A 29 -35.65 -12.63 7.41
C LYS A 29 -34.24 -12.20 7.82
N LYS A 30 -34.07 -10.98 8.30
CA LYS A 30 -32.78 -10.42 8.71
C LYS A 30 -32.27 -11.06 10.00
N GLU A 31 -33.16 -11.35 10.95
CA GLU A 31 -32.81 -12.04 12.20
C GLU A 31 -32.47 -13.50 11.97
N LEU A 32 -33.26 -14.22 11.17
CA LEU A 32 -32.98 -15.63 10.80
C LEU A 32 -31.69 -15.75 9.98
N ALA A 33 -31.44 -14.82 9.05
CA ALA A 33 -30.19 -14.81 8.31
C ALA A 33 -28.97 -14.58 9.21
N ARG A 34 -29.11 -13.75 10.26
CA ARG A 34 -28.07 -13.57 11.28
C ARG A 34 -27.83 -14.84 12.10
N LYS A 35 -28.92 -15.53 12.49
CA LYS A 35 -28.83 -16.75 13.30
C LYS A 35 -28.16 -17.89 12.53
N VAL A 36 -28.59 -18.14 11.30
CA VAL A 36 -27.97 -19.15 10.42
C VAL A 36 -26.54 -18.77 10.02
N LEU A 37 -26.27 -17.49 9.82
CA LEU A 37 -24.89 -17.02 9.58
C LEU A 37 -24.00 -17.32 10.80
N ALA A 38 -24.50 -17.10 12.01
CA ALA A 38 -23.78 -17.42 13.24
C ALA A 38 -23.53 -18.93 13.40
N GLU A 39 -24.49 -19.78 12.99
CA GLU A 39 -24.35 -21.24 13.02
C GLU A 39 -23.33 -21.73 11.95
N VAL A 40 -23.45 -21.25 10.71
CA VAL A 40 -22.51 -21.59 9.62
C VAL A 40 -21.09 -21.14 9.97
N VAL A 41 -20.98 -19.99 10.63
CA VAL A 41 -19.70 -19.46 11.10
C VAL A 41 -19.16 -20.27 12.28
N ALA A 42 -20.03 -20.92 13.07
CA ALA A 42 -19.63 -21.78 14.18
C ALA A 42 -19.02 -23.10 13.73
N GLU A 43 -19.49 -23.66 12.62
CA GLU A 43 -19.00 -24.91 12.05
C GLU A 43 -17.66 -24.74 11.31
N TYR A 44 -17.31 -23.50 10.98
CA TYR A 44 -16.07 -23.17 10.32
C TYR A 44 -14.93 -23.09 11.34
N ASP A 45 -13.81 -23.78 11.07
CA ASP A 45 -12.59 -23.62 11.84
C ASP A 45 -11.91 -22.28 11.48
N PHE A 46 -12.47 -21.18 12.05
CA PHE A 46 -11.99 -19.82 11.85
C PHE A 46 -10.52 -19.60 12.19
N LYS A 47 -9.86 -20.56 12.83
CA LYS A 47 -8.44 -20.49 13.10
C LYS A 47 -7.59 -20.44 11.84
N GLN A 48 -7.99 -21.17 10.82
CA GLN A 48 -7.25 -21.15 9.55
C GLN A 48 -7.55 -19.87 8.78
N GLU A 49 -8.79 -19.38 8.76
CA GLU A 49 -9.15 -18.18 8.00
C GLU A 49 -8.71 -16.86 8.67
N ILE A 50 -8.63 -16.79 10.00
CA ILE A 50 -8.13 -15.59 10.70
C ILE A 50 -6.59 -15.53 10.66
N LYS A 51 -5.92 -16.67 10.53
CA LYS A 51 -4.49 -16.74 10.16
C LYS A 51 -4.24 -16.52 8.68
N ALA A 52 -5.24 -16.73 7.84
CA ALA A 52 -5.11 -16.66 6.39
C ALA A 52 -4.49 -15.36 5.85
N PRO A 53 -4.75 -14.14 6.39
CA PRO A 53 -4.04 -12.96 5.89
C PRO A 53 -2.54 -13.03 6.10
N THR A 54 -2.08 -13.58 7.21
CA THR A 54 -0.65 -13.77 7.48
C THR A 54 -0.12 -14.94 6.66
N GLU A 55 -0.90 -16.01 6.49
CA GLU A 55 -0.55 -17.15 5.65
C GLU A 55 -0.63 -16.83 4.16
N GLU A 56 -1.58 -16.00 3.72
CA GLU A 56 -1.60 -15.46 2.35
C GLU A 56 -0.43 -14.50 2.10
N LEU A 57 -0.06 -13.67 3.06
CA LEU A 57 1.14 -12.84 2.98
C LEU A 57 2.41 -13.69 3.00
N LEU A 58 2.47 -14.74 3.83
CA LEU A 58 3.55 -15.73 3.83
C LEU A 58 3.58 -16.54 2.54
N ALA A 59 2.41 -16.92 2.00
CA ALA A 59 2.30 -17.57 0.70
C ALA A 59 2.71 -16.63 -0.45
N ILE A 60 2.44 -15.35 -0.33
CA ILE A 60 2.96 -14.30 -1.22
C ILE A 60 4.47 -14.21 -1.07
N GLU A 61 5.02 -14.25 0.14
CA GLU A 61 6.46 -14.26 0.36
C GLU A 61 7.15 -15.46 -0.31
N THR A 62 6.60 -16.65 -0.17
CA THR A 62 7.11 -17.85 -0.85
C THR A 62 6.90 -17.81 -2.36
N GLN A 63 5.96 -17.02 -2.86
CA GLN A 63 5.65 -16.84 -4.27
C GLN A 63 6.25 -15.56 -4.90
N LEU A 64 6.70 -14.61 -4.09
CA LEU A 64 7.30 -13.34 -4.58
C LEU A 64 8.49 -13.53 -5.54
N PRO A 65 9.35 -14.55 -5.40
CA PRO A 65 10.33 -14.92 -6.42
C PRO A 65 9.69 -15.69 -7.59
N ALA A 66 8.45 -16.12 -7.45
CA ALA A 66 7.79 -17.02 -8.36
C ALA A 66 6.76 -16.30 -9.22
N LYS A 67 7.10 -16.04 -10.47
CA LYS A 67 6.17 -16.06 -11.60
C LYS A 67 5.04 -15.01 -11.57
N GLY A 68 5.25 -13.92 -12.28
CA GLY A 68 4.16 -13.08 -12.74
C GLY A 68 4.23 -11.60 -12.32
N ILE A 69 5.10 -11.22 -11.38
CA ILE A 69 5.36 -9.80 -11.08
C ILE A 69 6.45 -9.30 -12.02
N PHE A 70 6.12 -8.29 -12.82
CA PHE A 70 7.09 -7.63 -13.68
C PHE A 70 7.97 -6.68 -12.89
N LYS A 71 9.27 -6.65 -13.24
CA LYS A 71 10.15 -5.57 -12.82
C LYS A 71 9.93 -4.33 -13.70
N LEU A 72 10.38 -3.17 -13.25
CA LEU A 72 10.24 -1.91 -14.01
C LEU A 72 10.86 -1.99 -15.42
N ASP A 73 12.00 -2.63 -15.56
CA ASP A 73 12.67 -2.83 -16.85
C ASP A 73 12.00 -3.91 -17.72
N GLU A 74 11.41 -4.94 -17.11
CA GLU A 74 10.62 -5.95 -17.82
C GLU A 74 9.31 -5.34 -18.33
N MET A 75 8.70 -4.45 -17.56
CA MET A 75 7.52 -3.70 -17.99
C MET A 75 7.82 -2.82 -19.20
N ALA A 76 8.98 -2.16 -19.23
CA ALA A 76 9.42 -1.40 -20.39
C ALA A 76 9.48 -2.27 -21.65
N ARG A 77 10.10 -3.45 -21.55
CA ARG A 77 10.17 -4.41 -22.67
C ARG A 77 8.80 -4.91 -23.12
N LEU A 78 7.88 -5.17 -22.17
CA LEU A 78 6.51 -5.54 -22.49
C LEU A 78 5.79 -4.45 -23.29
N ILE A 79 5.93 -3.19 -22.86
CA ILE A 79 5.33 -2.03 -23.54
C ILE A 79 5.86 -1.93 -24.96
N ASP A 80 7.17 -2.00 -25.15
CA ASP A 80 7.81 -1.95 -26.47
C ASP A 80 7.37 -3.11 -27.37
N MET A 81 7.31 -4.31 -26.83
CA MET A 81 6.85 -5.50 -27.54
C MET A 81 5.40 -5.36 -28.03
N VAL A 82 4.51 -4.85 -27.18
CA VAL A 82 3.09 -4.65 -27.53
C VAL A 82 2.94 -3.55 -28.58
N ASN A 83 3.65 -2.44 -28.43
CA ASN A 83 3.61 -1.31 -29.37
C ASN A 83 4.14 -1.68 -30.76
N ASN A 84 5.14 -2.54 -30.83
CA ASN A 84 5.78 -3.00 -32.07
C ASN A 84 5.08 -4.22 -32.68
N SER A 85 4.14 -4.84 -31.97
CA SER A 85 3.44 -6.03 -32.45
C SER A 85 2.30 -5.67 -33.40
N LYS A 86 2.13 -6.47 -34.48
CA LYS A 86 0.96 -6.40 -35.39
C LYS A 86 -0.27 -7.12 -34.80
N ILE A 87 -0.40 -7.20 -33.50
CA ILE A 87 -1.44 -7.96 -32.83
C ILE A 87 -2.79 -7.24 -32.98
N ILE A 88 -3.85 -8.01 -33.15
CA ILE A 88 -5.23 -7.53 -33.19
C ILE A 88 -5.54 -6.79 -31.89
N LYS A 89 -5.87 -5.50 -31.97
CA LYS A 89 -6.18 -4.68 -30.79
C LYS A 89 -7.50 -5.15 -30.17
N PHE A 90 -7.53 -5.27 -28.86
CA PHE A 90 -8.73 -5.62 -28.09
C PHE A 90 -9.88 -4.64 -28.27
N ASN A 91 -9.56 -3.39 -28.57
CA ASN A 91 -10.55 -2.35 -28.71
C ASN A 91 -10.38 -1.62 -30.05
N ASN A 92 -11.30 -1.87 -30.99
CA ASN A 92 -11.35 -1.14 -32.26
C ASN A 92 -11.91 0.29 -32.13
N TYR A 93 -12.30 0.70 -30.93
CA TYR A 93 -12.87 2.02 -30.69
C TYR A 93 -11.76 3.05 -30.56
N LYS A 94 -11.64 3.93 -31.57
CA LYS A 94 -10.78 5.11 -31.49
C LYS A 94 -11.46 6.13 -30.59
N ARG A 95 -10.92 6.36 -29.40
CA ARG A 95 -11.33 7.45 -28.54
C ARG A 95 -10.88 8.78 -29.14
N SER A 96 -11.74 9.79 -29.08
CA SER A 96 -11.38 11.14 -29.46
C SER A 96 -11.07 11.96 -28.22
N SER A 97 -9.82 12.35 -28.03
CA SER A 97 -9.40 13.24 -26.93
C SER A 97 -9.92 14.67 -27.07
N ILE A 98 -10.51 15.03 -28.22
CA ILE A 98 -11.07 16.36 -28.48
C ILE A 98 -12.09 16.81 -27.43
N TYR A 99 -12.79 15.87 -26.80
CA TYR A 99 -13.83 16.18 -25.80
C TYR A 99 -13.32 16.24 -24.37
N ILE A 100 -12.02 16.10 -24.14
CA ILE A 100 -11.44 16.19 -22.81
C ILE A 100 -10.82 17.58 -22.67
N ASP A 101 -11.55 18.50 -22.04
CA ASP A 101 -11.08 19.87 -21.81
C ASP A 101 -10.20 19.97 -20.55
N ASP A 102 -10.30 18.99 -19.65
CA ASP A 102 -9.50 18.91 -18.41
C ASP A 102 -8.08 18.46 -18.73
N GLU A 103 -7.09 19.34 -18.52
CA GLU A 103 -5.67 19.09 -18.80
C GLU A 103 -5.11 17.90 -18.05
N GLU A 104 -5.53 17.70 -16.80
CA GLU A 104 -5.10 16.58 -15.98
C GLU A 104 -5.61 15.26 -16.55
N LEU A 105 -6.89 15.19 -16.93
CA LEU A 105 -7.45 14.00 -17.57
C LEU A 105 -6.85 13.75 -18.96
N GLN A 106 -6.56 14.79 -19.74
CA GLN A 106 -5.84 14.63 -21.02
C GLN A 106 -4.46 14.03 -20.83
N PHE A 107 -3.74 14.49 -19.79
CA PHE A 107 -2.43 13.96 -19.46
C PHE A 107 -2.51 12.49 -19.03
N VAL A 108 -3.42 12.17 -18.11
CA VAL A 108 -3.65 10.80 -17.66
C VAL A 108 -4.09 9.89 -18.80
N ASP A 109 -4.93 10.38 -19.69
CA ASP A 109 -5.39 9.63 -20.88
C ASP A 109 -4.24 9.14 -21.76
N LYS A 110 -3.21 9.98 -21.94
CA LYS A 110 -2.01 9.66 -22.74
C LYS A 110 -1.13 8.58 -22.11
N LEU A 111 -1.16 8.45 -20.78
CA LEU A 111 -0.36 7.46 -20.05
C LEU A 111 -1.01 6.07 -20.05
N ILE A 112 -2.29 5.96 -20.37
CA ILE A 112 -3.01 4.69 -20.31
C ILE A 112 -3.10 4.08 -21.70
N ASP A 113 -2.26 3.08 -21.97
CA ASP A 113 -2.40 2.23 -23.15
C ASP A 113 -3.44 1.14 -22.89
N ASP A 114 -4.58 1.24 -23.55
CA ASP A 114 -5.70 0.31 -23.33
C ASP A 114 -5.36 -1.13 -23.72
N GLU A 115 -4.49 -1.35 -24.71
CA GLU A 115 -4.09 -2.68 -25.13
C GLU A 115 -3.24 -3.36 -24.07
N ILE A 116 -2.26 -2.65 -23.53
CA ILE A 116 -1.39 -3.16 -22.46
C ILE A 116 -2.22 -3.43 -21.20
N ILE A 117 -3.09 -2.48 -20.82
CA ILE A 117 -3.97 -2.63 -19.65
C ILE A 117 -4.89 -3.84 -19.80
N ASN A 118 -5.51 -4.02 -20.97
CA ASN A 118 -6.39 -5.16 -21.20
C ASN A 118 -5.64 -6.50 -21.08
N ARG A 119 -4.36 -6.55 -21.49
CA ARG A 119 -3.52 -7.75 -21.34
C ARG A 119 -3.13 -8.00 -19.89
N LEU A 120 -2.72 -6.96 -19.16
CA LEU A 120 -2.37 -7.07 -17.74
C LEU A 120 -3.57 -7.50 -16.88
N LEU A 121 -4.77 -7.06 -17.25
CA LEU A 121 -6.00 -7.28 -16.48
C LEU A 121 -6.92 -8.35 -17.04
N ALA A 122 -6.48 -9.09 -18.06
CA ALA A 122 -7.22 -10.26 -18.55
C ALA A 122 -7.43 -11.29 -17.43
N TYR A 123 -8.64 -11.82 -17.32
CA TYR A 123 -8.99 -12.81 -16.31
C TYR A 123 -9.76 -13.97 -16.92
N ASP A 124 -9.74 -15.12 -16.26
CA ASP A 124 -10.44 -16.33 -16.70
C ASP A 124 -11.93 -16.06 -16.93
N GLY A 125 -12.45 -16.52 -18.06
CA GLY A 125 -13.84 -16.30 -18.48
C GLY A 125 -14.12 -14.91 -19.04
N TYR A 126 -13.09 -14.08 -19.26
CA TYR A 126 -13.23 -12.85 -20.00
C TYR A 126 -13.16 -13.10 -21.51
N SER A 127 -14.27 -12.82 -22.22
CA SER A 127 -14.31 -12.89 -23.68
C SER A 127 -14.44 -11.47 -24.26
N PRO A 128 -13.42 -10.97 -24.96
CA PRO A 128 -13.46 -9.64 -25.61
C PRO A 128 -14.59 -9.53 -26.63
N ALA A 129 -14.91 -10.63 -27.31
CA ALA A 129 -15.86 -10.63 -28.43
C ALA A 129 -17.32 -10.40 -28.01
N MET A 130 -17.65 -10.52 -26.73
CA MET A 130 -19.03 -10.45 -26.23
C MET A 130 -19.33 -9.25 -25.34
N ARG A 131 -18.41 -8.27 -25.24
CA ARG A 131 -18.56 -7.17 -24.26
C ARG A 131 -18.24 -5.81 -24.86
N ASP A 132 -19.11 -4.83 -24.59
CA ASP A 132 -18.90 -3.41 -24.92
C ASP A 132 -17.96 -2.70 -23.91
N ILE A 133 -17.60 -3.36 -22.81
CA ILE A 133 -16.81 -2.77 -21.70
C ILE A 133 -15.64 -3.69 -21.39
N PHE A 134 -14.43 -3.21 -21.58
CA PHE A 134 -13.15 -3.89 -21.38
C PHE A 134 -12.53 -3.58 -20.01
N PRO A 135 -11.56 -4.37 -19.52
CA PRO A 135 -10.84 -4.06 -18.30
C PRO A 135 -10.25 -2.65 -18.26
N ALA A 136 -9.70 -2.15 -19.37
CA ALA A 136 -9.19 -0.79 -19.47
C ALA A 136 -10.28 0.29 -19.23
N ASN A 137 -11.51 0.08 -19.71
CA ASN A 137 -12.62 0.99 -19.42
C ASN A 137 -12.97 1.01 -17.93
N LEU A 138 -12.93 -0.16 -17.26
CA LEU A 138 -13.19 -0.26 -15.83
C LEU A 138 -12.09 0.39 -15.02
N LEU A 139 -10.82 0.21 -15.40
CA LEU A 139 -9.69 0.91 -14.79
C LEU A 139 -9.83 2.43 -14.94
N ARG A 140 -10.12 2.92 -16.15
CA ARG A 140 -10.31 4.34 -16.40
C ARG A 140 -11.47 4.93 -15.60
N ALA A 141 -12.56 4.18 -15.42
CA ALA A 141 -13.67 4.61 -14.57
C ALA A 141 -13.26 4.68 -13.08
N GLU A 142 -12.47 3.73 -12.58
CA GLU A 142 -11.92 3.77 -11.22
C GLU A 142 -11.00 4.99 -11.03
N LEU A 143 -10.11 5.26 -11.99
CA LEU A 143 -9.19 6.39 -11.95
C LEU A 143 -9.93 7.72 -12.06
N LEU A 144 -10.88 7.85 -12.98
CA LEU A 144 -11.72 9.04 -13.10
C LEU A 144 -12.45 9.34 -11.78
N LYS A 145 -13.03 8.29 -11.19
CA LYS A 145 -13.71 8.38 -9.89
C LYS A 145 -12.76 8.81 -8.78
N ALA A 146 -11.56 8.25 -8.72
CA ALA A 146 -10.57 8.58 -7.71
C ALA A 146 -10.01 10.01 -7.85
N ILE A 147 -9.78 10.47 -9.08
CA ILE A 147 -9.14 11.76 -9.37
C ILE A 147 -10.15 12.92 -9.31
N LYS A 148 -11.33 12.76 -9.91
CA LYS A 148 -12.29 13.86 -10.08
C LYS A 148 -13.52 13.80 -9.18
N TYR A 149 -13.86 12.62 -8.67
CA TYR A 149 -15.08 12.41 -7.87
C TYR A 149 -14.81 11.62 -6.58
N PRO A 150 -13.77 11.96 -5.80
CA PRO A 150 -13.33 11.15 -4.65
C PRO A 150 -14.43 10.94 -3.60
N GLU A 151 -15.24 11.95 -3.32
CA GLU A 151 -16.29 11.95 -2.32
C GLU A 151 -17.57 11.20 -2.76
N ILE A 152 -17.74 10.99 -4.06
CA ILE A 152 -18.98 10.43 -4.59
C ILE A 152 -19.02 8.92 -4.42
N SER A 153 -20.11 8.36 -3.94
CA SER A 153 -20.27 6.91 -3.84
C SER A 153 -20.25 6.24 -5.24
N TYR A 154 -19.76 5.02 -5.33
CA TYR A 154 -19.75 4.26 -6.59
C TYR A 154 -21.14 4.13 -7.24
N ARG A 155 -22.18 3.99 -6.42
CA ARG A 155 -23.56 3.91 -6.92
C ARG A 155 -24.00 5.23 -7.57
N LYS A 156 -23.65 6.37 -6.95
CA LYS A 156 -23.97 7.69 -7.51
C LYS A 156 -23.12 8.00 -8.74
N PHE A 157 -21.83 7.68 -8.70
CA PHE A 157 -20.92 7.86 -9.85
C PHE A 157 -21.39 7.12 -11.11
N CYS A 158 -21.94 5.91 -10.98
CA CYS A 158 -22.45 5.12 -12.10
C CYS A 158 -23.88 5.50 -12.54
N THR A 159 -24.27 6.74 -12.37
CA THR A 159 -25.56 7.28 -12.85
C THR A 159 -25.40 8.16 -14.08
N LYS A 160 -26.52 8.54 -14.69
CA LYS A 160 -26.54 9.48 -15.82
C LYS A 160 -25.93 10.85 -15.48
N GLU A 161 -25.95 11.25 -14.21
CA GLU A 161 -25.36 12.50 -13.72
C GLU A 161 -23.84 12.58 -14.02
N TYR A 162 -23.13 11.44 -14.03
CA TYR A 162 -21.67 11.37 -14.26
C TYR A 162 -21.29 10.66 -15.55
N LEU A 163 -22.09 9.70 -16.01
CA LEU A 163 -21.79 8.85 -17.17
C LEU A 163 -22.85 8.95 -18.31
N GLY A 164 -23.78 9.89 -18.21
CA GLY A 164 -24.80 10.15 -19.24
C GLY A 164 -24.19 10.63 -20.58
N LEU A 165 -24.99 10.63 -21.64
CA LEU A 165 -24.55 11.04 -22.98
C LEU A 165 -24.11 12.50 -23.04
N ASP A 166 -24.62 13.34 -22.16
CA ASP A 166 -24.24 14.74 -21.96
C ASP A 166 -22.86 14.92 -21.32
N ARG A 167 -22.34 13.88 -20.65
CA ARG A 167 -21.03 13.87 -20.00
C ARG A 167 -19.92 13.39 -20.93
N LYS A 168 -19.76 14.06 -22.05
CA LYS A 168 -18.82 13.66 -23.13
C LYS A 168 -17.41 13.45 -22.64
N GLN A 169 -16.86 14.34 -21.82
CA GLN A 169 -15.49 14.24 -21.28
C GLN A 169 -15.29 12.93 -20.50
N ASN A 170 -16.18 12.66 -19.54
CA ASN A 170 -16.10 11.45 -18.73
C ASN A 170 -16.19 10.18 -19.58
N ARG A 171 -17.13 10.19 -20.56
CA ARG A 171 -17.34 9.05 -21.46
C ARG A 171 -16.13 8.79 -22.34
N VAL A 172 -15.55 9.86 -22.93
CA VAL A 172 -14.35 9.74 -23.76
C VAL A 172 -13.16 9.24 -22.94
N PHE A 173 -12.94 9.81 -21.74
CA PHE A 173 -11.87 9.36 -20.86
C PHE A 173 -12.00 7.87 -20.51
N ILE A 174 -13.20 7.41 -20.18
CA ILE A 174 -13.48 6.01 -19.87
C ILE A 174 -13.39 5.12 -21.13
N GLY A 175 -13.58 5.67 -22.32
CA GLY A 175 -13.69 4.92 -23.58
C GLY A 175 -15.10 4.37 -23.85
N LEU A 176 -16.15 5.04 -23.33
CA LEU A 176 -17.53 4.68 -23.62
C LEU A 176 -18.02 5.34 -24.93
N PRO A 177 -18.82 4.64 -25.75
CA PRO A 177 -19.35 5.19 -27.00
C PRO A 177 -20.23 6.42 -26.75
N LEU A 178 -20.02 7.50 -27.53
CA LEU A 178 -20.79 8.75 -27.39
C LEU A 178 -22.22 8.66 -27.93
N HIS A 179 -22.50 7.70 -28.80
CA HIS A 179 -23.79 7.51 -29.47
C HIS A 179 -24.66 6.41 -28.85
N LYS A 180 -24.12 5.59 -27.95
CA LYS A 180 -24.83 4.50 -27.29
C LYS A 180 -25.10 4.84 -25.83
N LYS A 181 -26.24 4.42 -25.29
CA LYS A 181 -26.60 4.57 -23.87
C LYS A 181 -25.84 3.60 -22.94
N THR A 182 -24.81 2.90 -23.46
CA THR A 182 -23.95 2.01 -22.65
C THR A 182 -23.38 2.78 -21.48
N MET A 183 -23.50 2.24 -20.27
CA MET A 183 -22.97 2.79 -19.02
C MET A 183 -22.32 1.68 -18.20
N ILE A 184 -21.34 2.07 -17.40
CA ILE A 184 -20.78 1.19 -16.38
C ILE A 184 -21.70 1.22 -15.16
N ASP A 185 -22.06 0.02 -14.68
CA ASP A 185 -22.79 -0.15 -13.43
C ASP A 185 -21.84 -0.34 -12.24
N HIS A 186 -22.24 0.14 -11.05
CA HIS A 186 -21.43 0.02 -9.85
C HIS A 186 -21.09 -1.42 -9.47
N THR A 187 -21.94 -2.40 -9.86
CA THR A 187 -21.66 -3.83 -9.63
C THR A 187 -20.55 -4.34 -10.53
N GLN A 188 -20.37 -3.75 -11.74
CA GLN A 188 -19.24 -4.08 -12.62
C GLN A 188 -17.92 -3.60 -12.01
N LEU A 189 -17.87 -2.38 -11.46
CA LEU A 189 -16.69 -1.89 -10.74
C LEU A 189 -16.41 -2.72 -9.47
N CYS A 190 -17.45 -3.11 -8.74
CA CYS A 190 -17.29 -4.00 -7.59
C CYS A 190 -16.72 -5.37 -8.01
N LYS A 191 -17.24 -5.97 -9.07
CA LYS A 191 -16.73 -7.25 -9.62
C LYS A 191 -15.30 -7.08 -10.13
N PHE A 192 -15.00 -6.00 -10.81
CA PHE A 192 -13.65 -5.69 -11.30
C PHE A 192 -12.64 -5.71 -10.16
N ARG A 193 -12.83 -4.90 -9.11
CA ARG A 193 -11.94 -4.91 -7.94
C ARG A 193 -11.81 -6.28 -7.28
N SER A 194 -12.93 -7.05 -7.22
CA SER A 194 -12.92 -8.39 -6.62
C SER A 194 -12.33 -9.47 -7.51
N SER A 195 -12.12 -9.22 -8.81
CA SER A 195 -11.53 -10.18 -9.75
C SER A 195 -10.04 -9.97 -9.97
N LEU A 196 -9.50 -8.78 -9.63
CA LEU A 196 -8.08 -8.50 -9.77
C LEU A 196 -7.27 -9.39 -8.82
N SER A 197 -6.47 -10.30 -9.34
CA SER A 197 -5.51 -11.03 -8.51
C SER A 197 -4.48 -10.08 -7.92
N PHE A 198 -3.79 -10.50 -6.86
CA PHE A 198 -2.70 -9.71 -6.26
C PHE A 198 -1.62 -9.37 -7.30
N VAL A 199 -1.20 -10.36 -8.10
CA VAL A 199 -0.20 -10.17 -9.17
C VAL A 199 -0.66 -9.13 -10.19
N GLN A 200 -1.93 -9.15 -10.61
CA GLN A 200 -2.47 -8.15 -11.53
C GLN A 200 -2.48 -6.75 -10.91
N GLN A 201 -2.81 -6.62 -9.63
CA GLN A 201 -2.75 -5.35 -8.91
C GLN A 201 -1.33 -4.79 -8.88
N ILE A 202 -0.34 -5.62 -8.58
CA ILE A 202 1.06 -5.21 -8.56
C ILE A 202 1.58 -4.88 -9.96
N ASN A 203 1.30 -5.69 -10.97
CA ASN A 203 1.72 -5.41 -12.34
C ASN A 203 1.11 -4.12 -12.90
N LEU A 204 -0.13 -3.83 -12.54
CA LEU A 204 -0.76 -2.56 -12.86
C LEU A 204 -0.03 -1.39 -12.19
N LEU A 205 0.36 -1.54 -10.93
CA LEU A 205 1.14 -0.53 -10.21
C LEU A 205 2.53 -0.35 -10.82
N VAL A 206 3.23 -1.44 -11.19
CA VAL A 206 4.52 -1.39 -11.88
C VAL A 206 4.43 -0.67 -13.22
N TYR A 207 3.34 -0.86 -13.98
CA TYR A 207 3.09 -0.11 -15.22
C TYR A 207 3.10 1.40 -14.99
N PHE A 208 2.38 1.89 -13.97
CA PHE A 208 2.35 3.32 -13.68
C PHE A 208 3.63 3.83 -13.02
N LEU A 209 4.30 3.04 -12.20
CA LEU A 209 5.62 3.36 -11.65
C LEU A 209 6.70 3.47 -12.74
N HIS A 210 6.60 2.65 -13.80
CA HIS A 210 7.47 2.79 -14.94
C HIS A 210 7.32 4.17 -15.61
N HIS A 211 6.09 4.62 -15.89
CA HIS A 211 5.84 5.97 -16.42
C HIS A 211 6.28 7.07 -15.44
N PHE A 212 6.10 6.85 -14.14
CA PHE A 212 6.56 7.77 -13.10
C PHE A 212 8.08 7.90 -13.09
N LYS A 213 8.81 6.79 -13.26
CA LYS A 213 10.27 6.78 -13.41
C LYS A 213 10.71 7.51 -14.69
N GLN A 214 10.05 7.26 -15.82
CA GLN A 214 10.32 7.95 -17.09
C GLN A 214 10.10 9.46 -17.00
N SER A 215 9.19 9.93 -16.16
CA SER A 215 8.98 11.36 -15.90
C SER A 215 10.08 12.02 -15.05
N GLY A 216 11.08 11.26 -14.59
CA GLY A 216 12.16 11.73 -13.73
C GLY A 216 11.77 11.93 -12.25
N LEU A 217 10.51 11.65 -11.90
CA LEU A 217 10.00 11.87 -10.53
C LEU A 217 10.41 10.79 -9.55
N LEU A 218 10.71 9.57 -10.02
CA LEU A 218 11.19 8.50 -9.15
C LEU A 218 12.64 8.74 -8.71
N GLY A 219 13.45 9.39 -9.55
CA GLY A 219 14.85 9.70 -9.26
C GLY A 219 15.67 8.47 -8.84
N ASP A 220 16.74 8.73 -8.10
CA ASP A 220 17.55 7.71 -7.43
C ASP A 220 17.01 7.44 -6.02
N CYS A 221 15.71 7.12 -5.92
CA CYS A 221 15.04 6.97 -4.64
C CYS A 221 15.54 5.74 -3.87
N HIS A 222 16.67 5.89 -3.18
CA HIS A 222 17.20 4.87 -2.27
C HIS A 222 16.61 4.95 -0.88
N LEU A 223 16.04 6.12 -0.51
CA LEU A 223 15.41 6.37 0.78
C LEU A 223 13.90 6.14 0.70
N HIS A 224 13.41 5.33 1.60
CA HIS A 224 11.99 5.04 1.74
C HIS A 224 11.51 5.27 3.17
N GLY A 225 10.25 5.60 3.31
CA GLY A 225 9.54 5.61 4.58
C GLY A 225 8.49 4.52 4.59
N ILE A 226 8.24 3.93 5.74
CA ILE A 226 7.07 3.05 5.95
C ILE A 226 6.21 3.61 7.07
N ASP A 227 4.92 3.56 6.84
CA ASP A 227 3.92 3.92 7.84
C ASP A 227 2.60 3.20 7.55
N SER A 228 1.68 3.23 8.49
CA SER A 228 0.37 2.62 8.35
C SER A 228 -0.77 3.63 8.51
N THR A 229 -1.87 3.37 7.82
CA THR A 229 -3.08 4.16 7.98
C THR A 229 -4.30 3.28 8.17
N GLU A 230 -5.21 3.72 9.04
CA GLU A 230 -6.45 3.03 9.33
C GLU A 230 -7.49 3.26 8.23
N LEU A 231 -8.15 2.18 7.82
CA LEU A 231 -9.27 2.18 6.90
C LEU A 231 -10.49 1.61 7.60
N ALA A 232 -11.29 2.48 8.19
CA ALA A 232 -12.49 2.08 8.91
C ALA A 232 -13.54 1.46 7.97
N ASN A 233 -14.14 0.35 8.40
CA ASN A 233 -15.26 -0.28 7.70
C ASN A 233 -16.63 0.21 8.27
N ASP A 234 -17.70 -0.04 7.51
CA ASP A 234 -19.08 0.21 7.97
C ASP A 234 -19.57 -0.81 9.01
N CYS A 235 -18.81 -1.88 9.22
CA CYS A 235 -19.16 -2.98 10.12
C CYS A 235 -18.76 -2.67 11.56
N LYS A 236 -19.41 -1.70 12.20
CA LYS A 236 -19.05 -1.24 13.56
C LYS A 236 -19.39 -2.23 14.68
N VAL A 237 -20.36 -3.09 14.46
CA VAL A 237 -20.87 -4.03 15.47
C VAL A 237 -20.62 -5.46 14.99
N PRO A 238 -20.00 -6.30 15.83
CA PRO A 238 -19.81 -7.71 15.48
C PRO A 238 -21.17 -8.44 15.37
N LEU A 239 -21.27 -9.31 14.37
CA LEU A 239 -22.42 -10.21 14.21
C LEU A 239 -22.42 -11.30 15.26
N ALA A 240 -21.24 -11.78 15.63
CA ALA A 240 -21.05 -12.80 16.65
C ALA A 240 -19.70 -12.58 17.37
N ILE A 241 -19.64 -13.04 18.61
CA ILE A 241 -18.41 -13.16 19.40
C ILE A 241 -18.27 -14.62 19.76
N ARG A 242 -17.11 -15.21 19.45
CA ARG A 242 -16.78 -16.61 19.79
C ARG A 242 -15.59 -16.64 20.70
N ASP A 243 -15.63 -17.51 21.69
CA ASP A 243 -14.47 -17.84 22.50
C ASP A 243 -13.84 -19.10 21.93
N ILE A 244 -12.61 -18.98 21.44
CA ILE A 244 -11.83 -20.09 20.92
C ILE A 244 -10.52 -20.16 21.71
N LYS A 245 -10.39 -21.18 22.57
CA LYS A 245 -9.23 -21.38 23.44
C LYS A 245 -8.87 -20.13 24.26
N GLY A 246 -9.85 -19.49 24.88
CA GLY A 246 -9.68 -18.30 25.72
C GLY A 246 -9.49 -16.99 24.95
N LYS A 247 -9.53 -17.01 23.60
CA LYS A 247 -9.49 -15.80 22.78
C LYS A 247 -10.87 -15.46 22.24
N LYS A 248 -11.35 -14.25 22.53
CA LYS A 248 -12.61 -13.71 22.00
C LYS A 248 -12.41 -13.24 20.56
N ILE A 249 -12.97 -13.98 19.61
CA ILE A 249 -12.96 -13.64 18.18
C ILE A 249 -14.26 -12.92 17.85
N ARG A 250 -14.14 -11.76 17.20
CA ARG A 250 -15.28 -10.96 16.73
C ARG A 250 -15.47 -11.20 15.25
N ILE A 251 -16.72 -11.44 14.86
CA ILE A 251 -17.09 -11.72 13.47
C ILE A 251 -17.96 -10.57 13.00
N TYR A 252 -17.52 -9.92 11.92
CA TYR A 252 -18.21 -8.77 11.34
C TYR A 252 -18.92 -9.14 10.03
N ASN A 253 -19.75 -8.22 9.52
CA ASN A 253 -20.39 -8.38 8.19
C ASN A 253 -19.37 -8.44 7.05
N ASP A 254 -18.22 -7.81 7.22
CA ASP A 254 -17.02 -8.02 6.44
C ASP A 254 -16.13 -8.97 7.25
N ILE A 255 -16.06 -10.23 6.83
CA ILE A 255 -15.41 -11.29 7.61
C ILE A 255 -13.89 -11.16 7.62
N ASP A 256 -13.35 -10.41 6.69
CA ASP A 256 -11.91 -10.22 6.56
C ASP A 256 -11.40 -9.07 7.45
N CYS A 257 -12.30 -8.22 7.99
CA CYS A 257 -11.90 -7.11 8.85
C CYS A 257 -11.90 -7.50 10.33
N ASP A 258 -11.11 -6.77 11.13
CA ASP A 258 -11.10 -6.94 12.58
C ASP A 258 -11.00 -5.60 13.32
N CYS A 259 -11.03 -5.67 14.64
CA CYS A 259 -11.01 -4.54 15.54
C CYS A 259 -9.60 -4.31 16.09
N GLY A 260 -8.98 -3.20 15.72
CA GLY A 260 -7.68 -2.77 16.21
C GLY A 260 -7.79 -1.60 17.19
N ALA A 261 -6.80 -1.47 18.09
CA ALA A 261 -6.68 -0.34 18.99
C ALA A 261 -6.07 0.87 18.25
N ARG A 262 -6.55 2.07 18.58
CA ARG A 262 -5.98 3.34 18.13
C ARG A 262 -4.98 3.87 19.15
N ARG A 263 -3.79 4.24 18.70
CA ARG A 263 -2.80 4.92 19.56
C ARG A 263 -3.22 6.36 19.89
N ASN A 264 -3.76 7.06 18.90
CA ASN A 264 -4.18 8.46 19.05
C ASN A 264 -5.68 8.53 19.35
N LYS A 265 -6.03 8.90 20.58
CA LYS A 265 -7.42 8.89 21.10
C LYS A 265 -8.12 10.27 21.01
N ARG A 266 -7.46 11.32 20.47
CA ARG A 266 -8.05 12.65 20.37
C ARG A 266 -9.24 12.58 19.40
N ASP A 267 -10.43 12.86 19.91
CA ASP A 267 -11.69 13.01 19.16
C ASP A 267 -12.23 11.77 18.40
N LYS A 268 -11.67 10.56 18.62
CA LYS A 268 -12.12 9.34 17.95
C LYS A 268 -12.32 8.19 18.94
N SER A 269 -13.12 7.20 18.53
CA SER A 269 -13.22 5.93 19.26
C SER A 269 -11.82 5.34 19.50
N PRO A 270 -11.55 4.75 20.68
CA PRO A 270 -10.28 4.08 20.97
C PRO A 270 -10.01 2.86 20.07
N TYR A 271 -10.99 2.47 19.27
CA TYR A 271 -10.91 1.32 18.39
C TYR A 271 -11.32 1.67 16.97
N VAL A 272 -10.70 0.98 16.01
CA VAL A 272 -11.11 0.96 14.60
C VAL A 272 -11.52 -0.46 14.22
N VAL A 273 -12.67 -0.60 13.58
CA VAL A 273 -13.09 -1.83 12.93
C VAL A 273 -12.86 -1.67 11.45
N GLY A 274 -12.04 -2.52 10.87
CA GLY A 274 -11.67 -2.42 9.47
C GLY A 274 -10.30 -3.01 9.18
N TYR A 275 -9.54 -2.25 8.43
CA TYR A 275 -8.22 -2.63 7.96
C TYR A 275 -7.17 -1.57 8.32
N ARG A 276 -5.91 -1.96 8.18
CA ARG A 276 -4.76 -1.07 8.22
C ARG A 276 -3.96 -1.26 6.94
N ALA A 277 -3.73 -0.16 6.23
CA ALA A 277 -2.90 -0.16 5.03
C ALA A 277 -1.48 0.28 5.40
N HIS A 278 -0.53 -0.62 5.21
CA HIS A 278 0.90 -0.38 5.39
C HIS A 278 1.48 0.03 4.04
N THR A 279 2.06 1.21 3.96
CA THR A 279 2.54 1.76 2.69
C THR A 279 4.02 2.05 2.74
N LEU A 280 4.75 1.51 1.78
CA LEU A 280 6.11 1.91 1.50
C LEU A 280 6.08 3.14 0.59
N THR A 281 6.75 4.18 1.02
CA THR A 281 6.80 5.50 0.38
C THR A 281 8.23 5.80 -0.04
N ALA A 282 8.47 6.09 -1.31
CA ALA A 282 9.76 6.62 -1.74
C ALA A 282 9.85 8.11 -1.38
N ILE A 283 11.03 8.54 -0.95
CA ILE A 283 11.31 9.90 -0.53
C ILE A 283 12.54 10.41 -1.28
N ASP A 284 12.38 11.48 -2.02
CA ASP A 284 13.50 12.20 -2.60
C ASP A 284 14.18 13.04 -1.49
N ALA A 285 15.38 12.65 -1.12
CA ALA A 285 16.15 13.31 -0.06
C ALA A 285 16.47 14.78 -0.38
N LYS A 286 16.56 15.17 -1.66
CA LYS A 286 16.91 16.53 -2.09
C LYS A 286 15.72 17.47 -2.02
N THR A 287 14.57 17.02 -2.52
CA THR A 287 13.37 17.86 -2.64
C THR A 287 12.36 17.63 -1.51
N GLY A 288 12.50 16.55 -0.75
CA GLY A 288 11.53 16.08 0.22
C GLY A 288 10.21 15.63 -0.40
N HIS A 289 10.15 15.48 -1.72
CA HIS A 289 8.97 14.91 -2.39
C HIS A 289 8.84 13.43 -2.02
N SER A 290 7.61 13.00 -1.84
CA SER A 290 7.31 11.61 -1.46
C SER A 290 6.10 11.10 -2.23
N PHE A 291 6.09 9.79 -2.51
CA PHE A 291 5.01 9.14 -3.26
C PHE A 291 4.91 7.67 -2.87
N PRO A 292 3.69 7.09 -2.90
CA PRO A 292 3.50 5.70 -2.52
C PRO A 292 4.11 4.78 -3.57
N VAL A 293 4.89 3.80 -3.14
CA VAL A 293 5.45 2.75 -3.99
C VAL A 293 4.53 1.54 -4.01
N VAL A 294 4.18 1.02 -2.84
CA VAL A 294 3.28 -0.12 -2.70
C VAL A 294 2.64 -0.11 -1.33
N SER A 295 1.41 -0.61 -1.26
CA SER A 295 0.69 -0.80 0.00
C SER A 295 0.31 -2.27 0.18
N LEU A 296 0.33 -2.74 1.43
CA LEU A 296 -0.25 -4.00 1.84
C LEU A 296 -1.36 -3.74 2.86
N LEU A 297 -2.41 -4.54 2.81
CA LEU A 297 -3.58 -4.38 3.65
C LEU A 297 -3.71 -5.54 4.61
N ALA A 298 -3.91 -5.23 5.89
CA ALA A 298 -4.19 -6.21 6.93
C ALA A 298 -5.44 -5.85 7.72
N PRO A 299 -6.09 -6.82 8.39
CA PRO A 299 -7.06 -6.54 9.43
C PRO A 299 -6.47 -5.61 10.50
N ALA A 300 -7.30 -4.71 11.06
CA ALA A 300 -6.83 -3.63 11.93
C ALA A 300 -6.15 -4.09 13.25
N ASN A 301 -6.32 -5.35 13.65
CA ASN A 301 -5.71 -5.94 14.85
C ASN A 301 -4.30 -6.49 14.62
N HIS A 302 -3.79 -6.52 13.38
CA HIS A 302 -2.45 -7.01 13.10
C HIS A 302 -1.39 -5.98 13.49
N HIS A 303 -0.26 -6.46 14.00
CA HIS A 303 0.85 -5.61 14.42
C HIS A 303 1.68 -5.16 13.22
N ASP A 304 2.11 -3.91 13.24
CA ASP A 304 2.79 -3.24 12.13
C ASP A 304 4.13 -3.91 11.76
N SER A 305 4.85 -4.49 12.75
CA SER A 305 6.17 -5.13 12.56
C SER A 305 6.19 -6.24 11.50
N HIS A 306 5.07 -6.90 11.25
CA HIS A 306 5.02 -8.02 10.32
C HIS A 306 5.09 -7.60 8.85
N PHE A 307 4.85 -6.33 8.53
CA PHE A 307 4.66 -5.88 7.14
C PHE A 307 5.91 -5.30 6.48
N LEU A 308 6.90 -4.88 7.26
CA LEU A 308 8.15 -4.31 6.73
C LEU A 308 8.90 -5.29 5.81
N PRO A 309 9.18 -6.54 6.21
CA PRO A 309 9.90 -7.49 5.34
C PRO A 309 9.18 -7.74 4.02
N PHE A 310 7.85 -7.89 4.07
CA PHE A 310 7.04 -8.13 2.87
C PHE A 310 7.04 -6.94 1.92
N LEU A 311 6.90 -5.71 2.43
CA LEU A 311 6.91 -4.51 1.62
C LEU A 311 8.27 -4.29 0.95
N VAL A 312 9.37 -4.51 1.67
CA VAL A 312 10.73 -4.38 1.13
C VAL A 312 10.96 -5.42 0.03
N LYS A 313 10.71 -6.71 0.31
CA LYS A 313 10.89 -7.79 -0.68
C LYS A 313 10.00 -7.59 -1.91
N LEU A 314 8.74 -7.16 -1.70
CA LEU A 314 7.82 -6.89 -2.81
C LEU A 314 8.32 -5.74 -3.69
N ALA A 315 8.78 -4.64 -3.10
CA ALA A 315 9.30 -3.52 -3.84
C ALA A 315 10.60 -3.89 -4.60
N GLN A 316 11.49 -4.70 -3.99
CA GLN A 316 12.66 -5.25 -4.70
C GLN A 316 12.24 -6.16 -5.86
N ALA A 317 11.21 -7.00 -5.68
CA ALA A 317 10.66 -7.83 -6.76
C ALA A 317 10.09 -6.99 -7.91
N MET A 318 9.56 -5.80 -7.61
CA MET A 318 9.11 -4.82 -8.61
C MET A 318 10.28 -4.07 -9.29
N GLY A 319 11.53 -4.30 -8.89
CA GLY A 319 12.72 -3.62 -9.43
C GLY A 319 12.96 -2.23 -8.84
N ILE A 320 12.49 -1.98 -7.63
CA ILE A 320 12.79 -0.75 -6.87
C ILE A 320 14.10 -0.94 -6.09
N ASP A 321 15.04 -0.02 -6.25
CA ASP A 321 16.33 -0.06 -5.56
C ASP A 321 16.23 0.62 -4.19
N ILE A 322 15.91 -0.16 -3.16
CA ILE A 322 15.78 0.30 -1.78
C ILE A 322 17.14 0.10 -1.07
N LYS A 323 17.64 1.13 -0.41
CA LYS A 323 18.87 1.05 0.41
C LYS A 323 18.58 1.31 1.88
N LEU A 324 17.72 2.29 2.17
CA LEU A 324 17.40 2.73 3.53
C LEU A 324 15.90 2.89 3.69
N VAL A 325 15.35 2.31 4.74
CA VAL A 325 13.96 2.51 5.17
C VAL A 325 13.96 3.19 6.54
N THR A 326 13.27 4.33 6.62
CA THR A 326 12.99 4.98 7.89
C THR A 326 11.54 4.70 8.31
N ALA A 327 11.35 4.34 9.57
CA ALA A 327 10.05 3.89 10.06
C ALA A 327 9.80 4.36 11.51
N ASP A 328 8.61 4.08 12.06
CA ASP A 328 8.37 4.23 13.48
C ASP A 328 8.92 3.01 14.27
N GLU A 329 8.98 3.11 15.60
CA GLU A 329 9.50 2.07 16.50
C GLU A 329 8.86 0.68 16.25
N ALA A 330 7.63 0.63 15.71
CA ALA A 330 6.92 -0.63 15.49
C ALA A 330 7.51 -1.50 14.37
N TYR A 331 8.32 -0.94 13.48
CA TYR A 331 8.87 -1.62 12.29
C TYR A 331 10.36 -1.98 12.40
N HIS A 332 10.96 -1.98 13.58
CA HIS A 332 12.40 -2.21 13.68
C HIS A 332 12.83 -3.65 13.30
N ASP A 333 14.02 -3.75 12.71
CA ASP A 333 14.69 -5.00 12.35
C ASP A 333 15.60 -5.45 13.51
N LYS A 334 14.98 -6.07 14.55
CA LYS A 334 15.64 -6.40 15.81
C LYS A 334 16.94 -7.19 15.67
N ASP A 335 16.91 -8.20 14.81
CA ASP A 335 17.97 -9.21 14.70
C ASP A 335 18.83 -8.95 13.47
N GLY A 336 18.59 -7.85 12.74
CA GLY A 336 19.21 -7.59 11.46
C GLY A 336 18.90 -8.64 10.39
N THR A 337 17.81 -9.40 10.57
CA THR A 337 17.43 -10.46 9.63
C THR A 337 17.06 -9.88 8.27
N LEU A 338 16.27 -8.80 8.24
CA LEU A 338 15.90 -8.15 7.00
C LEU A 338 17.11 -7.60 6.25
N PHE A 339 18.04 -6.97 6.99
CA PHE A 339 19.30 -6.51 6.39
C PHE A 339 20.12 -7.66 5.80
N LYS A 340 20.26 -8.79 6.52
CA LYS A 340 20.98 -9.97 6.01
C LYS A 340 20.37 -10.53 4.72
N GLU A 341 19.04 -10.54 4.64
CA GLU A 341 18.31 -11.12 3.49
C GLU A 341 18.23 -10.18 2.30
N THR A 342 18.14 -8.88 2.53
CA THR A 342 17.80 -7.91 1.48
C THR A 342 18.86 -6.84 1.24
N GLY A 343 19.82 -6.67 2.14
CA GLY A 343 20.80 -5.59 2.13
C GLY A 343 20.20 -4.21 2.48
N VAL A 344 18.93 -4.16 2.90
CA VAL A 344 18.23 -2.91 3.20
C VAL A 344 18.42 -2.54 4.66
N ILE A 345 18.93 -1.34 4.89
CA ILE A 345 19.09 -0.78 6.24
C ILE A 345 17.75 -0.25 6.71
N VAL A 346 17.38 -0.61 7.94
CA VAL A 346 16.19 -0.09 8.61
C VAL A 346 16.60 0.81 9.76
N THR A 347 16.02 2.01 9.81
CA THR A 347 16.22 2.93 10.93
C THR A 347 14.89 3.34 11.55
N THR A 348 14.84 3.24 12.87
CA THR A 348 13.65 3.58 13.68
C THR A 348 14.08 4.40 14.89
N PRO A 349 13.18 5.14 15.54
CA PRO A 349 13.45 5.65 16.87
C PRO A 349 13.88 4.51 17.80
N PRO A 350 14.83 4.73 18.72
CA PRO A 350 15.28 3.70 19.64
C PRO A 350 14.11 3.17 20.48
N SER A 351 14.03 1.85 20.65
CA SER A 351 13.03 1.27 21.52
C SER A 351 13.39 1.51 22.99
N THR A 352 12.49 2.11 23.75
CA THR A 352 12.63 2.29 25.18
C THR A 352 12.60 0.97 25.98
N LYS A 353 12.30 -0.15 25.33
CA LYS A 353 12.24 -1.49 25.92
C LYS A 353 13.57 -2.24 25.85
N VAL A 354 14.52 -1.72 25.11
CA VAL A 354 15.86 -2.31 24.97
C VAL A 354 16.74 -1.74 26.07
N SER A 355 17.36 -2.61 26.85
CA SER A 355 18.33 -2.20 27.86
C SER A 355 19.62 -1.71 27.19
N LEU A 356 20.13 -0.58 27.64
CA LEU A 356 21.42 -0.10 27.16
C LEU A 356 22.54 -1.08 27.50
N PRO A 357 23.47 -1.34 26.57
CA PRO A 357 24.69 -2.06 26.93
C PRO A 357 25.47 -1.31 28.02
N ALA A 358 26.23 -2.03 28.82
CA ALA A 358 27.09 -1.41 29.86
C ALA A 358 28.01 -0.36 29.23
N ASN A 359 28.29 0.74 29.96
CA ASN A 359 29.19 1.81 29.56
C ASN A 359 28.78 2.49 28.23
N VAL A 360 27.49 2.69 28.04
CA VAL A 360 26.92 3.47 26.95
C VAL A 360 26.10 4.61 27.54
N ASP A 361 26.38 5.81 27.09
CA ASP A 361 25.59 6.98 27.42
C ASP A 361 24.25 6.94 26.69
N GLY A 362 23.14 7.00 27.44
CA GLY A 362 21.79 6.86 26.89
C GLY A 362 21.33 8.06 26.08
N ASP A 363 21.89 9.25 26.32
CA ASP A 363 21.50 10.48 25.68
C ASP A 363 22.26 10.71 24.37
N SER A 364 23.58 10.47 24.39
CA SER A 364 24.47 10.67 23.26
C SER A 364 24.74 9.41 22.43
N GLY A 365 24.44 8.22 22.94
CA GLY A 365 24.84 6.97 22.31
C GLY A 365 26.36 6.68 22.35
N ALA A 366 27.12 7.52 23.04
CA ALA A 366 28.57 7.38 23.16
C ALA A 366 28.94 6.09 23.90
N VAL A 367 29.88 5.34 23.36
CA VAL A 367 30.39 4.09 23.92
C VAL A 367 31.69 4.37 24.67
N PHE A 368 31.81 3.87 25.88
CA PHE A 368 33.01 4.00 26.71
C PHE A 368 33.62 2.62 27.01
N CYS A 369 34.89 2.57 27.23
CA CYS A 369 35.57 1.31 27.53
C CYS A 369 35.20 0.77 28.93
N ASN A 370 34.98 1.65 29.90
CA ASN A 370 34.50 1.35 31.26
C ASN A 370 33.76 2.56 31.85
N ASP A 371 33.13 2.42 33.01
CA ASP A 371 32.30 3.45 33.66
C ASP A 371 33.08 4.67 34.11
N SER A 372 34.39 4.59 34.25
CA SER A 372 35.26 5.71 34.70
C SER A 372 35.97 6.39 33.54
N CYS A 373 35.75 5.97 32.31
CA CYS A 373 36.39 6.52 31.15
C CYS A 373 35.62 7.77 30.65
N SER A 374 36.33 8.89 30.47
CA SER A 374 35.76 10.12 29.92
C SER A 374 35.93 10.27 28.42
N VAL A 375 36.70 9.38 27.79
CA VAL A 375 36.95 9.39 26.33
C VAL A 375 36.05 8.40 25.65
N ALA A 376 35.22 8.88 24.74
CA ALA A 376 34.35 8.03 23.93
C ALA A 376 35.17 7.17 22.96
N MET A 377 34.76 5.92 22.78
CA MET A 377 35.34 5.02 21.80
C MET A 377 34.88 5.41 20.39
N LEU A 378 35.75 5.19 19.41
CA LEU A 378 35.49 5.45 17.99
C LEU A 378 34.97 4.18 17.32
N ARG A 379 33.86 4.28 16.60
CA ARG A 379 33.35 3.20 15.77
C ARG A 379 34.28 3.02 14.56
N VAL A 380 34.86 1.83 14.43
CA VAL A 380 35.84 1.50 13.38
C VAL A 380 35.36 0.46 12.38
N GLY A 381 34.34 -0.33 12.72
CA GLY A 381 33.84 -1.38 11.85
C GLY A 381 32.41 -1.82 12.14
N PHE A 382 31.87 -2.59 11.20
CA PHE A 382 30.58 -3.27 11.32
C PHE A 382 30.66 -4.59 10.56
N GLU A 383 30.59 -5.68 11.25
CA GLU A 383 30.63 -7.01 10.67
C GLU A 383 29.72 -7.98 11.45
N ASN A 384 29.07 -8.90 10.76
CA ASN A 384 28.19 -9.91 11.36
C ASN A 384 27.13 -9.32 12.33
N GLN A 385 26.50 -8.22 11.95
CA GLN A 385 25.53 -7.48 12.78
C GLN A 385 26.12 -7.02 14.13
N THR A 386 27.40 -6.69 14.15
CA THR A 386 28.11 -6.22 15.34
C THR A 386 28.95 -5.01 15.01
N HIS A 387 28.84 -3.95 15.79
CA HIS A 387 29.67 -2.76 15.70
C HIS A 387 30.97 -2.99 16.45
N GLU A 388 32.09 -2.66 15.83
CA GLU A 388 33.41 -2.62 16.46
C GLU A 388 33.76 -1.19 16.86
N TYR A 389 34.10 -1.02 18.12
CA TYR A 389 34.55 0.26 18.69
C TYR A 389 35.98 0.08 19.23
N LYS A 390 36.84 1.08 18.95
CA LYS A 390 38.21 1.16 19.47
C LYS A 390 38.37 2.37 20.38
N CYS A 391 39.30 2.28 21.33
CA CYS A 391 39.61 3.39 22.21
C CYS A 391 39.97 4.64 21.38
N GLY A 392 39.34 5.78 21.71
CA GLY A 392 39.58 7.07 21.04
C GLY A 392 40.69 7.89 21.72
N ALA A 393 41.30 7.39 22.81
CA ALA A 393 42.35 8.15 23.53
C ALA A 393 43.69 7.99 22.80
N GLU A 394 44.44 9.07 22.71
CA GLU A 394 45.83 9.06 22.28
C GLU A 394 46.73 8.30 23.29
N PRO A 395 47.84 7.69 22.81
CA PRO A 395 48.76 6.99 23.69
C PRO A 395 49.25 7.91 24.83
N GLY A 396 48.98 7.54 26.07
CA GLY A 396 49.33 8.31 27.27
C GLY A 396 48.22 9.17 27.87
N GLU A 397 47.14 9.41 27.18
CA GLU A 397 45.99 10.16 27.71
C GLU A 397 45.07 9.30 28.61
N CYS A 398 45.07 7.98 28.45
CA CYS A 398 44.22 7.11 29.19
C CYS A 398 44.92 6.53 30.42
N GLN A 399 44.44 6.89 31.60
CA GLN A 399 44.94 6.37 32.88
C GLN A 399 44.67 4.87 33.10
N HIS A 400 43.79 4.28 32.28
CA HIS A 400 43.34 2.88 32.36
C HIS A 400 43.91 1.99 31.26
N SER A 401 44.95 2.45 30.54
CA SER A 401 45.48 1.77 29.33
C SER A 401 45.87 0.28 29.56
N SER A 402 46.28 -0.07 30.78
CA SER A 402 46.65 -1.46 31.12
C SER A 402 45.48 -2.41 31.42
N THR A 403 44.31 -1.87 31.73
CA THR A 403 43.09 -2.64 32.12
C THR A 403 41.94 -2.45 31.12
N CYS A 404 42.10 -1.57 30.19
CA CYS A 404 41.09 -1.25 29.17
C CYS A 404 41.04 -2.36 28.11
N PRO A 405 39.85 -2.83 27.73
CA PRO A 405 39.70 -3.84 26.66
C PRO A 405 40.09 -3.31 25.27
N GLN A 406 40.49 -2.05 25.11
CA GLN A 406 40.86 -1.37 23.86
C GLN A 406 39.86 -1.46 22.70
N CYS A 407 39.09 -2.54 22.65
CA CYS A 407 38.03 -2.80 21.67
C CYS A 407 36.74 -3.25 22.38
N ARG A 408 35.62 -2.86 21.82
CA ARG A 408 34.31 -3.36 22.23
C ARG A 408 33.50 -3.77 21.01
N TYR A 409 32.72 -4.81 21.19
CA TYR A 409 31.82 -5.34 20.16
C TYR A 409 30.40 -5.25 20.66
N ILE A 410 29.57 -4.46 19.99
CA ILE A 410 28.17 -4.23 20.36
C ILE A 410 27.29 -4.76 19.24
N PRO A 411 26.50 -5.82 19.51
CA PRO A 411 25.59 -6.36 18.52
C PRO A 411 24.45 -5.39 18.21
N VAL A 412 23.90 -5.51 17.00
CA VAL A 412 22.66 -4.81 16.64
C VAL A 412 21.55 -5.23 17.59
N ASP A 413 20.84 -4.23 18.07
CA ASP A 413 19.73 -4.42 18.99
C ASP A 413 18.47 -3.68 18.62
N GLY A 414 17.56 -3.35 18.70
CA GLY A 414 16.45 -2.45 18.31
C GLY A 414 16.46 -1.14 19.10
N GLY A 415 17.55 -0.87 19.84
CA GLY A 415 17.76 0.36 20.58
C GLY A 415 18.63 1.36 19.80
N LEU A 416 19.68 1.86 20.45
CA LEU A 416 20.62 2.82 19.84
C LEU A 416 21.53 2.17 18.78
N PHE A 417 21.81 0.88 18.89
CA PHE A 417 22.72 0.15 18.00
C PHE A 417 21.95 -0.60 16.91
N GLN A 418 21.49 0.15 15.90
CA GLN A 418 20.92 -0.39 14.67
C GLN A 418 22.06 -0.61 13.65
N GLN A 419 21.78 -1.06 12.42
CA GLN A 419 22.82 -1.24 11.38
C GLN A 419 23.67 0.03 11.18
N ILE A 420 23.05 1.20 11.30
CA ILE A 420 23.72 2.47 11.50
C ILE A 420 23.29 2.98 12.90
N PRO A 421 24.21 3.31 13.81
CA PRO A 421 23.84 3.79 15.12
C PRO A 421 22.95 5.02 15.07
N TYR A 422 21.92 5.07 15.89
CA TYR A 422 20.87 6.09 15.86
C TYR A 422 21.41 7.53 16.00
N GLU A 423 22.47 7.70 16.77
CA GLU A 423 23.07 9.00 17.04
C GLU A 423 23.90 9.59 15.88
N THR A 424 24.05 8.83 14.78
CA THR A 424 24.76 9.36 13.60
C THR A 424 23.96 10.46 12.91
N GLU A 425 24.66 11.43 12.32
CA GLU A 425 24.03 12.54 11.62
C GLU A 425 23.18 12.08 10.43
N GLN A 426 23.62 11.01 9.73
CA GLN A 426 22.85 10.41 8.63
C GLN A 426 21.48 9.90 9.07
N ILE A 427 21.41 9.28 10.25
CA ILE A 427 20.15 8.77 10.79
C ILE A 427 19.25 9.89 11.26
N LYS A 428 19.79 10.92 11.91
CA LYS A 428 19.03 12.13 12.30
C LYS A 428 18.40 12.77 11.07
N GLN A 429 19.16 12.96 9.99
CA GLN A 429 18.65 13.48 8.72
C GLN A 429 17.57 12.58 8.12
N ALA A 430 17.77 11.25 8.12
CA ALA A 430 16.76 10.29 7.63
C ALA A 430 15.46 10.38 8.44
N HIS A 431 15.55 10.53 9.76
CA HIS A 431 14.37 10.72 10.62
C HIS A 431 13.67 12.05 10.41
N ASP A 432 14.40 13.13 10.19
CA ASP A 432 13.79 14.42 9.88
C ASP A 432 13.01 14.38 8.58
N ILE A 433 13.52 13.65 7.59
CA ILE A 433 12.87 13.45 6.31
C ILE A 433 11.68 12.47 6.42
N ARG A 434 11.64 11.58 7.43
CA ARG A 434 10.56 10.63 7.65
C ARG A 434 9.16 11.26 7.64
N LYS A 435 9.02 12.48 8.16
CA LYS A 435 7.76 13.24 8.14
C LYS A 435 7.14 13.33 6.74
N ASN A 436 7.97 13.23 5.71
CA ASN A 436 7.51 13.24 4.32
C ASN A 436 6.78 11.96 3.92
N SER A 437 6.98 10.84 4.65
CA SER A 437 6.23 9.60 4.41
C SER A 437 4.73 9.71 4.74
N GLU A 438 4.35 10.67 5.58
CA GLU A 438 2.95 10.93 5.95
C GLU A 438 2.18 11.67 4.84
N ARG A 439 2.88 12.43 3.98
CA ARG A 439 2.23 13.22 2.91
C ARG A 439 1.43 12.39 1.91
N PRO A 440 1.91 11.22 1.43
CA PRO A 440 1.11 10.37 0.55
C PRO A 440 -0.19 9.89 1.19
N PHE A 441 -0.23 9.63 2.49
CA PHE A 441 -1.47 9.25 3.18
C PHE A 441 -2.52 10.35 3.15
N ASN A 442 -2.11 11.61 3.29
CA ASN A 442 -3.04 12.72 3.16
C ASN A 442 -3.63 12.78 1.74
N LEU A 443 -2.81 12.57 0.71
CA LEU A 443 -3.27 12.50 -0.67
C LEU A 443 -4.19 11.30 -0.91
N LEU A 444 -3.81 10.11 -0.43
CA LEU A 444 -4.61 8.89 -0.54
C LEU A 444 -5.99 9.05 0.12
N LYS A 445 -6.05 9.65 1.31
CA LYS A 445 -7.30 9.84 2.04
C LYS A 445 -8.17 10.92 1.43
N ASN A 446 -7.62 12.10 1.25
CA ASN A 446 -8.39 13.30 0.89
C ASN A 446 -8.57 13.46 -0.61
N GLN A 447 -7.53 13.20 -1.42
CA GLN A 447 -7.63 13.40 -2.86
C GLN A 447 -8.23 12.22 -3.61
N THR A 448 -8.05 10.98 -3.13
CA THR A 448 -8.62 9.81 -3.81
C THR A 448 -9.86 9.23 -3.12
N GLY A 449 -10.29 9.81 -2.00
CA GLY A 449 -11.45 9.35 -1.24
C GLY A 449 -11.30 7.94 -0.67
N MET A 450 -10.07 7.50 -0.38
CA MET A 450 -9.81 6.16 0.12
C MET A 450 -10.47 5.90 1.49
N GLU A 451 -10.58 6.93 2.33
CA GLU A 451 -11.19 6.84 3.65
C GLU A 451 -12.73 7.00 3.61
N THR A 452 -13.24 7.83 2.69
CA THR A 452 -14.65 8.18 2.62
C THR A 452 -15.50 7.15 1.89
N VAL A 453 -14.97 6.57 0.82
CA VAL A 453 -15.67 5.59 0.00
C VAL A 453 -15.20 4.18 0.33
N ARG A 454 -16.00 3.50 1.13
CA ARG A 454 -15.68 2.18 1.67
C ARG A 454 -16.10 1.06 0.73
N VAL A 455 -15.25 0.05 0.66
CA VAL A 455 -15.54 -1.21 -0.02
C VAL A 455 -15.42 -2.35 1.00
N ARG A 456 -15.99 -3.52 0.69
CA ARG A 456 -15.98 -4.68 1.58
C ARG A 456 -15.09 -5.77 1.02
N SER A 457 -14.57 -6.61 1.88
CA SER A 457 -13.54 -7.63 1.73
C SER A 457 -12.11 -7.05 1.66
N GLN A 458 -11.17 -7.77 2.24
CA GLN A 458 -9.76 -7.41 2.22
C GLN A 458 -9.26 -7.26 0.78
N HIS A 459 -9.59 -8.22 -0.07
CA HIS A 459 -9.17 -8.24 -1.46
C HIS A 459 -9.65 -7.01 -2.26
N ALA A 460 -10.95 -6.66 -2.17
CA ALA A 460 -11.47 -5.48 -2.88
C ALA A 460 -10.96 -4.17 -2.28
N THR A 461 -10.69 -4.14 -0.97
CA THR A 461 -10.09 -2.98 -0.29
C THR A 461 -8.63 -2.83 -0.69
N MET A 462 -7.88 -3.93 -0.83
CA MET A 462 -6.50 -3.92 -1.34
C MET A 462 -6.44 -3.39 -2.78
N ALA A 463 -7.32 -3.88 -3.66
CA ALA A 463 -7.43 -3.34 -5.03
C ALA A 463 -7.74 -1.84 -5.02
N ARG A 464 -8.61 -1.38 -4.11
CA ARG A 464 -8.91 0.05 -3.94
C ARG A 464 -7.70 0.84 -3.48
N CYS A 465 -6.88 0.31 -2.55
CA CYS A 465 -5.63 0.94 -2.12
C CYS A 465 -4.64 1.07 -3.28
N THR A 466 -4.45 0.01 -4.07
CA THR A 466 -3.57 0.03 -5.25
C THR A 466 -4.03 1.07 -6.27
N LEU A 467 -5.33 1.13 -6.58
CA LEU A 467 -5.90 2.14 -7.49
C LEU A 467 -5.75 3.57 -6.95
N SER A 468 -5.82 3.75 -5.63
CA SER A 468 -5.56 5.04 -4.98
C SER A 468 -4.08 5.43 -5.07
N ASN A 469 -3.15 4.49 -4.86
CA ASN A 469 -1.72 4.74 -5.07
C ASN A 469 -1.45 5.20 -6.51
N ILE A 470 -2.02 4.50 -7.51
CA ILE A 470 -1.90 4.87 -8.92
C ILE A 470 -2.47 6.26 -9.17
N ALA A 471 -3.65 6.59 -8.64
CA ALA A 471 -4.24 7.91 -8.79
C ALA A 471 -3.35 9.01 -8.21
N VAL A 472 -2.70 8.80 -7.05
CA VAL A 472 -1.74 9.75 -6.46
C VAL A 472 -0.52 9.94 -7.37
N LEU A 473 0.04 8.87 -7.94
CA LEU A 473 1.14 8.97 -8.90
C LEU A 473 0.75 9.81 -10.12
N LEU A 474 -0.44 9.57 -10.69
CA LEU A 474 -0.95 10.29 -11.85
C LEU A 474 -1.18 11.77 -11.55
N ILE A 475 -1.79 12.10 -10.41
CA ILE A 475 -2.02 13.49 -9.95
C ILE A 475 -0.66 14.22 -9.79
N LYS A 476 0.34 13.56 -9.21
CA LYS A 476 1.67 14.16 -9.05
C LYS A 476 2.36 14.41 -10.38
N MET A 477 2.32 13.47 -11.30
CA MET A 477 2.88 13.65 -12.65
C MET A 477 2.19 14.79 -13.41
N ALA A 478 0.87 14.85 -13.36
CA ALA A 478 0.11 15.93 -14.00
C ALA A 478 0.42 17.31 -13.38
N GLY A 479 0.51 17.38 -12.05
CA GLY A 479 0.85 18.60 -11.32
C GLY A 479 2.26 19.12 -11.61
N THR A 480 3.25 18.23 -11.75
CA THR A 480 4.62 18.60 -12.12
C THR A 480 4.66 19.15 -13.53
N ARG A 481 4.04 18.45 -14.49
CA ARG A 481 3.99 18.91 -15.88
C ARG A 481 3.33 20.29 -16.01
N ARG A 482 2.26 20.54 -15.28
CA ARG A 482 1.60 21.86 -15.26
C ARG A 482 2.55 22.97 -14.81
N LYS A 483 3.34 22.74 -13.77
CA LYS A 483 4.37 23.69 -13.30
C LYS A 483 5.41 23.96 -14.37
N GLU A 484 5.92 22.93 -15.04
CA GLU A 484 6.90 23.07 -16.13
C GLU A 484 6.35 23.90 -17.30
N VAL A 485 5.09 23.67 -17.68
CA VAL A 485 4.43 24.43 -18.74
C VAL A 485 4.32 25.91 -18.36
N VAL A 486 3.86 26.20 -17.13
CA VAL A 486 3.74 27.57 -16.62
C VAL A 486 5.10 28.26 -16.57
N GLN A 487 6.14 27.54 -16.09
CA GLN A 487 7.50 28.09 -16.02
C GLN A 487 8.04 28.41 -17.43
N ARG A 488 7.91 27.50 -18.39
CA ARG A 488 8.33 27.73 -19.79
C ARG A 488 7.61 28.91 -20.42
N GLN A 489 6.30 29.07 -20.15
CA GLN A 489 5.55 30.23 -20.62
C GLN A 489 6.10 31.54 -20.00
N ALA A 490 6.35 31.55 -18.69
CA ALA A 490 6.95 32.71 -18.01
C ALA A 490 8.33 33.08 -18.58
N GLU A 491 9.19 32.07 -18.85
CA GLU A 491 10.51 32.25 -19.47
C GLU A 491 10.39 32.80 -20.91
N LEU A 492 9.40 32.34 -21.70
CA LEU A 492 9.14 32.85 -23.03
C LEU A 492 8.68 34.32 -23.01
N PHE A 493 7.77 34.64 -22.08
CA PHE A 493 7.33 36.03 -21.89
C PHE A 493 8.47 36.94 -21.41
N ALA A 494 9.30 36.49 -20.50
CA ALA A 494 10.47 37.23 -20.05
C ALA A 494 11.52 37.47 -21.15
N LYS A 495 11.64 36.57 -22.13
CA LYS A 495 12.53 36.72 -23.28
C LYS A 495 11.94 37.61 -24.38
N ALA A 496 10.62 37.78 -24.40
CA ALA A 496 9.93 38.60 -25.38
C ALA A 496 9.72 40.07 -24.93
N ALA A 497 9.88 40.34 -23.63
CA ALA A 497 9.91 41.67 -23.02
C ALA A 497 11.34 42.23 -23.00
#